data_6ae9d797268a4338aeebebc173c62c66
#
_entry.id   6ae9d797268a4338aeebebc173c62c66
#
_cell.length_a   1.000
_cell.length_b   1.000
_cell.length_c   1.000
_cell.angle_alpha   90.00
_cell.angle_beta   90.00
_cell.angle_gamma   90.00
#
_symmetry.space_group_name_H-M   'P 1'
#
loop_
_entity.id
_entity.type
_entity.pdbx_description
1 polymer ?
#
loop_
_entity_poly.entity_id
_entity_poly.type
_entity_poly.pdbx_seq_one_letter_code
_entity_poly.pdbx_strand_id
1 'polypeptide(L)'
;MKTKTLTLTIAMTLSAASLRDAEAQTVSASWPHYTVIRLGTLGGSSSNGYGGVTNNGWVSGDSSLTGDKTEHAFVWRDGVMTDLSTLGGLNSSTGFPQKNDIGLIAGQSEGSQIDPLQEDWGAAYTCPSANPCTGSQNVQLGYRWQNGVMTALPPIGGNNSSAIGDNNLGQVVGWAETAKKDKRCVRPQVLEIKAVVYGPNRGEVHELPTFPGDVAAFAIGINDHGDVVGLSGLAGSPIPPHWAFTPCFGETA
;
A
#
# COMPACT_ATOMS: atom_id res chain seq x y z
N MET A 1 37.96 -60.54 60.60
CA MET A 1 37.00 -59.84 59.71
C MET A 1 37.65 -59.65 58.33
N LYS A 2 37.16 -60.39 57.32
CA LYS A 2 37.73 -60.36 55.96
C LYS A 2 36.77 -59.52 55.13
N THR A 3 37.23 -58.35 54.67
CA THR A 3 36.48 -57.42 53.84
C THR A 3 36.59 -57.92 52.36
N LYS A 4 35.48 -58.29 51.75
CA LYS A 4 35.44 -58.66 50.34
C LYS A 4 35.15 -57.40 49.53
N THR A 5 36.10 -56.99 48.69
CA THR A 5 35.95 -55.95 47.71
C THR A 5 35.28 -56.51 46.48
N LEU A 6 34.12 -55.99 46.10
CA LEU A 6 33.39 -56.37 44.89
C LEU A 6 33.75 -55.34 43.77
N THR A 7 34.48 -55.84 42.77
CA THR A 7 34.86 -55.07 41.61
C THR A 7 33.77 -55.25 40.54
N LEU A 8 33.04 -54.14 40.25
CA LEU A 8 32.02 -54.08 39.19
C LEU A 8 32.68 -53.66 37.87
N THR A 9 32.81 -54.57 36.94
CA THR A 9 33.31 -54.23 35.59
C THR A 9 32.12 -53.90 34.70
N ILE A 10 31.99 -52.62 34.30
CA ILE A 10 31.00 -52.18 33.32
C ILE A 10 31.60 -52.35 31.93
N ALA A 11 31.08 -53.28 31.16
CA ALA A 11 31.42 -53.43 29.76
C ALA A 11 30.55 -52.45 28.94
N MET A 12 31.15 -51.38 28.40
CA MET A 12 30.53 -50.55 27.40
C MET A 12 30.58 -51.22 26.03
N THR A 13 29.46 -51.71 25.55
CA THR A 13 29.31 -52.09 24.15
C THR A 13 29.05 -50.86 23.31
N LEU A 14 30.06 -50.38 22.57
CA LEU A 14 29.86 -49.40 21.51
C LEU A 14 29.12 -50.11 20.35
N SER A 15 27.84 -49.81 20.21
CA SER A 15 27.13 -50.11 18.97
C SER A 15 27.55 -49.09 17.90
N ALA A 16 28.33 -49.53 16.92
CA ALA A 16 28.62 -48.77 15.72
C ALA A 16 27.31 -48.58 14.94
N ALA A 17 26.65 -47.45 15.13
CA ALA A 17 25.60 -47.02 14.24
C ALA A 17 26.27 -46.69 12.88
N SER A 18 25.95 -47.46 11.86
CA SER A 18 26.37 -47.19 10.49
C SER A 18 25.81 -45.79 10.10
N LEU A 19 26.71 -44.81 9.98
CA LEU A 19 26.43 -43.58 9.28
C LEU A 19 26.13 -44.00 7.84
N ARG A 20 24.86 -44.03 7.49
CA ARG A 20 24.48 -44.04 6.08
C ARG A 20 24.84 -42.66 5.57
N ASP A 21 25.73 -42.58 4.61
CA ASP A 21 26.00 -41.40 3.83
C ASP A 21 24.65 -40.90 3.29
N ALA A 22 24.17 -39.82 3.85
CA ALA A 22 23.07 -39.09 3.25
C ALA A 22 23.65 -38.48 1.95
N GLU A 23 23.43 -39.15 0.84
CA GLU A 23 23.66 -38.55 -0.47
C GLU A 23 22.84 -37.27 -0.49
N ALA A 24 23.53 -36.13 -0.44
CA ALA A 24 22.93 -34.87 -0.69
C ALA A 24 22.40 -34.90 -2.12
N GLN A 25 21.10 -35.11 -2.27
CA GLN A 25 20.46 -34.88 -3.54
C GLN A 25 20.65 -33.40 -3.86
N THR A 26 21.63 -33.10 -4.71
CA THR A 26 21.72 -31.81 -5.38
C THR A 26 20.51 -31.73 -6.29
N VAL A 27 19.43 -31.13 -5.75
CA VAL A 27 18.36 -30.64 -6.59
C VAL A 27 19.01 -29.54 -7.41
N SER A 28 19.34 -29.81 -8.65
CA SER A 28 19.72 -28.82 -9.63
C SER A 28 18.48 -27.93 -9.83
N ALA A 29 18.32 -26.93 -8.99
CA ALA A 29 17.33 -25.91 -9.19
C ALA A 29 17.76 -25.13 -10.42
N SER A 30 17.18 -25.45 -11.57
CA SER A 30 17.26 -24.57 -12.72
C SER A 30 16.56 -23.28 -12.35
N TRP A 31 17.31 -22.21 -12.17
CA TRP A 31 16.75 -20.89 -11.92
C TRP A 31 15.84 -20.52 -13.09
N PRO A 32 14.64 -19.99 -12.81
CA PRO A 32 13.75 -19.56 -13.88
C PRO A 32 14.44 -18.49 -14.74
N HIS A 33 14.26 -18.58 -16.05
CA HIS A 33 14.73 -17.57 -16.97
C HIS A 33 13.76 -16.39 -16.94
N TYR A 34 14.30 -15.19 -16.74
CA TYR A 34 13.51 -13.96 -16.69
C TYR A 34 13.72 -13.16 -17.97
N THR A 35 12.63 -12.59 -18.47
CA THR A 35 12.67 -11.62 -19.58
C THR A 35 12.26 -10.27 -19.05
N VAL A 36 13.03 -9.22 -19.35
CA VAL A 36 12.70 -7.85 -18.99
C VAL A 36 11.82 -7.23 -20.07
N ILE A 37 10.66 -6.73 -19.66
CA ILE A 37 9.71 -6.05 -20.55
C ILE A 37 9.65 -4.58 -20.14
N ARG A 38 9.85 -3.68 -21.12
CA ARG A 38 9.61 -2.24 -20.91
C ARG A 38 8.13 -1.96 -21.09
N LEU A 39 7.52 -1.32 -20.09
CA LEU A 39 6.10 -0.98 -20.14
C LEU A 39 5.82 0.26 -20.99
N GLY A 40 6.80 1.16 -21.15
CA GLY A 40 6.62 2.47 -21.78
C GLY A 40 6.21 3.55 -20.80
N THR A 41 5.69 4.68 -21.31
CA THR A 41 5.17 5.81 -20.53
C THR A 41 3.89 6.36 -21.16
N LEU A 42 3.19 7.23 -20.45
CA LEU A 42 2.05 8.01 -20.98
C LEU A 42 2.51 9.27 -21.76
N GLY A 43 3.71 9.25 -22.30
CA GLY A 43 4.28 10.32 -23.13
C GLY A 43 5.31 11.19 -22.43
N GLY A 44 5.50 11.02 -21.13
CA GLY A 44 6.57 11.67 -20.36
C GLY A 44 7.83 10.84 -20.28
N SER A 45 8.76 11.24 -19.42
CA SER A 45 10.10 10.63 -19.29
C SER A 45 10.17 9.43 -18.34
N SER A 46 9.17 9.23 -17.48
CA SER A 46 9.19 8.20 -16.42
C SER A 46 7.88 7.43 -16.28
N SER A 47 8.00 6.19 -15.85
CA SER A 47 6.91 5.36 -15.35
C SER A 47 7.39 4.42 -14.25
N ASN A 48 6.49 4.08 -13.35
CA ASN A 48 6.72 3.25 -12.18
C ASN A 48 5.64 2.18 -12.08
N GLY A 49 5.99 0.90 -12.07
CA GLY A 49 5.04 -0.22 -11.93
C GLY A 49 4.86 -0.70 -10.50
N TYR A 50 4.88 0.16 -9.51
CA TYR A 50 4.87 -0.24 -8.10
C TYR A 50 3.50 -0.69 -7.58
N GLY A 51 2.42 -0.43 -8.28
CA GLY A 51 1.11 -0.97 -7.92
C GLY A 51 1.06 -2.50 -7.91
N GLY A 52 2.01 -3.13 -8.59
CA GLY A 52 2.19 -4.56 -8.59
C GLY A 52 1.80 -5.22 -9.91
N VAL A 53 1.86 -6.55 -9.92
CA VAL A 53 1.45 -7.39 -11.02
C VAL A 53 0.42 -8.41 -10.53
N THR A 54 -0.71 -8.50 -11.22
CA THR A 54 -1.77 -9.48 -10.92
C THR A 54 -1.43 -10.84 -11.52
N ASN A 55 -2.15 -11.91 -11.10
CA ASN A 55 -1.99 -13.24 -11.70
C ASN A 55 -2.35 -13.25 -13.19
N ASN A 56 -3.18 -12.32 -13.66
CA ASN A 56 -3.55 -12.13 -15.05
C ASN A 56 -2.51 -11.33 -15.86
N GLY A 57 -1.38 -10.95 -15.25
CA GLY A 57 -0.31 -10.20 -15.90
C GLY A 57 -0.58 -8.72 -16.12
N TRP A 58 -1.57 -8.14 -15.44
CA TRP A 58 -1.79 -6.70 -15.43
C TRP A 58 -0.78 -6.05 -14.51
N VAL A 59 -0.23 -4.92 -14.94
CA VAL A 59 0.66 -4.09 -14.13
C VAL A 59 0.01 -2.73 -13.94
N SER A 60 -0.08 -2.27 -12.71
CA SER A 60 -0.52 -0.92 -12.38
C SER A 60 0.63 -0.08 -11.85
N GLY A 61 0.51 1.22 -12.00
CA GLY A 61 1.54 2.16 -11.58
C GLY A 61 1.21 3.57 -12.01
N ASP A 62 2.22 4.43 -11.99
CA ASP A 62 2.09 5.83 -12.35
C ASP A 62 3.06 6.17 -13.47
N SER A 63 2.67 7.11 -14.31
CA SER A 63 3.50 7.58 -15.40
C SER A 63 3.34 9.08 -15.62
N SER A 64 4.46 9.75 -15.86
CA SER A 64 4.43 11.14 -16.27
C SER A 64 3.82 11.27 -17.67
N LEU A 65 3.09 12.37 -17.87
CA LEU A 65 2.54 12.77 -19.16
C LEU A 65 3.55 13.62 -19.92
N THR A 66 3.24 13.90 -21.19
CA THR A 66 4.07 14.76 -22.04
C THR A 66 4.39 16.08 -21.34
N GLY A 67 5.67 16.39 -21.22
CA GLY A 67 6.17 17.59 -20.56
C GLY A 67 6.48 17.43 -19.07
N ASP A 68 6.28 16.23 -18.49
CA ASP A 68 6.69 15.85 -17.12
C ASP A 68 6.20 16.79 -16.00
N LYS A 69 5.04 17.41 -16.19
CA LYS A 69 4.43 18.30 -15.19
C LYS A 69 3.31 17.65 -14.40
N THR A 70 2.73 16.61 -14.93
CA THR A 70 1.61 15.86 -14.36
C THR A 70 1.88 14.37 -14.46
N GLU A 71 1.30 13.62 -13.54
CA GLU A 71 1.44 12.17 -13.47
C GLU A 71 0.06 11.53 -13.34
N HIS A 72 -0.19 10.50 -14.13
CA HIS A 72 -1.41 9.74 -14.07
C HIS A 72 -1.15 8.29 -13.69
N ALA A 73 -2.08 7.72 -12.97
CA ALA A 73 -2.19 6.29 -12.78
C ALA A 73 -2.39 5.59 -14.13
N PHE A 74 -1.76 4.45 -14.31
CA PHE A 74 -1.96 3.61 -15.49
C PHE A 74 -2.26 2.16 -15.14
N VAL A 75 -2.85 1.45 -16.09
CA VAL A 75 -2.80 -0.01 -16.17
C VAL A 75 -2.11 -0.41 -17.48
N TRP A 76 -1.16 -1.34 -17.37
CA TRP A 76 -0.52 -1.96 -18.51
C TRP A 76 -1.02 -3.41 -18.65
N ARG A 77 -1.41 -3.78 -19.84
CA ARG A 77 -1.89 -5.11 -20.19
C ARG A 77 -1.55 -5.45 -21.62
N ASP A 78 -0.99 -6.64 -21.86
CA ASP A 78 -0.75 -7.18 -23.22
C ASP A 78 -0.02 -6.21 -24.17
N GLY A 79 0.95 -5.46 -23.62
CA GLY A 79 1.74 -4.49 -24.41
C GLY A 79 1.12 -3.09 -24.52
N VAL A 80 -0.06 -2.87 -23.94
CA VAL A 80 -0.77 -1.58 -24.00
C VAL A 80 -0.83 -0.94 -22.63
N MET A 81 -0.32 0.29 -22.52
CA MET A 81 -0.48 1.14 -21.36
C MET A 81 -1.73 2.01 -21.52
N THR A 82 -2.63 1.94 -20.57
CA THR A 82 -3.88 2.71 -20.55
C THR A 82 -3.82 3.74 -19.43
N ASP A 83 -4.03 5.00 -19.75
CA ASP A 83 -4.19 6.09 -18.81
C ASP A 83 -5.53 5.94 -18.07
N LEU A 84 -5.49 5.93 -16.73
CA LEU A 84 -6.70 5.86 -15.90
C LEU A 84 -7.36 7.23 -15.71
N SER A 85 -6.68 8.31 -16.14
CA SER A 85 -7.14 9.69 -15.99
C SER A 85 -7.18 10.15 -14.52
N THR A 86 -8.01 11.17 -14.22
CA THR A 86 -8.18 11.76 -12.89
C THR A 86 -9.66 11.97 -12.56
N LEU A 87 -9.94 12.37 -11.31
CA LEU A 87 -11.25 12.81 -10.87
C LEU A 87 -11.52 14.31 -11.17
N GLY A 88 -10.78 14.89 -12.11
CA GLY A 88 -10.92 16.26 -12.58
C GLY A 88 -9.82 17.21 -12.14
N GLY A 89 -8.84 16.74 -11.36
CA GLY A 89 -7.60 17.45 -11.06
C GLY A 89 -6.49 17.14 -12.05
N LEU A 90 -5.24 17.41 -11.66
CA LEU A 90 -4.08 17.26 -12.53
C LEU A 90 -3.40 15.92 -12.41
N ASN A 91 -3.50 15.26 -11.26
CA ASN A 91 -2.70 14.08 -10.97
C ASN A 91 -3.54 12.93 -10.41
N SER A 92 -3.07 11.72 -10.67
CA SER A 92 -3.57 10.49 -10.04
C SER A 92 -2.45 9.48 -9.87
N SER A 93 -2.58 8.62 -8.86
CA SER A 93 -1.62 7.55 -8.59
C SER A 93 -2.33 6.26 -8.18
N THR A 94 -1.68 5.12 -8.40
CA THR A 94 -2.18 3.83 -7.92
C THR A 94 -1.83 3.60 -6.46
N GLY A 95 -2.69 2.90 -5.74
CA GLY A 95 -2.35 2.29 -4.47
C GLY A 95 -1.46 1.05 -4.65
N PHE A 96 -0.94 0.53 -3.54
CA PHE A 96 -0.16 -0.69 -3.53
C PHE A 96 -0.31 -1.44 -2.20
N PRO A 97 -0.34 -2.77 -2.22
CA PRO A 97 -0.30 -3.64 -3.40
C PRO A 97 -1.70 -3.88 -3.98
N GLN A 98 -1.79 -3.87 -5.31
CA GLN A 98 -2.97 -4.38 -6.01
C GLN A 98 -2.92 -5.91 -6.00
N LYS A 99 -3.94 -6.57 -5.47
CA LYS A 99 -3.91 -8.04 -5.29
C LYS A 99 -5.11 -8.77 -5.86
N ASN A 100 -5.93 -8.09 -6.65
CA ASN A 100 -7.10 -8.70 -7.25
C ASN A 100 -6.88 -9.13 -8.70
N ASP A 101 -7.66 -10.10 -9.15
CA ASP A 101 -7.70 -10.59 -10.53
C ASP A 101 -9.01 -10.18 -11.26
N ILE A 102 -9.81 -9.30 -10.65
CA ILE A 102 -11.09 -8.84 -11.21
C ILE A 102 -10.97 -7.54 -12.01
N GLY A 103 -9.74 -7.04 -12.19
CA GLY A 103 -9.46 -5.81 -12.92
C GLY A 103 -9.89 -4.53 -12.21
N LEU A 104 -9.98 -4.58 -10.89
CA LEU A 104 -10.14 -3.42 -10.03
C LEU A 104 -8.79 -2.78 -9.79
N ILE A 105 -8.68 -1.46 -9.89
CA ILE A 105 -7.49 -0.70 -9.49
C ILE A 105 -7.92 0.36 -8.50
N ALA A 106 -7.27 0.38 -7.36
CA ALA A 106 -7.46 1.36 -6.33
C ALA A 106 -6.31 2.36 -6.32
N GLY A 107 -6.55 3.57 -5.85
CA GLY A 107 -5.54 4.62 -5.77
C GLY A 107 -6.12 5.94 -5.28
N GLN A 108 -5.42 7.00 -5.58
CA GLN A 108 -5.82 8.35 -5.21
C GLN A 108 -5.75 9.28 -6.43
N SER A 109 -6.62 10.26 -6.48
CA SER A 109 -6.68 11.23 -7.55
C SER A 109 -7.10 12.59 -7.01
N GLU A 110 -6.51 13.61 -7.57
CA GLU A 110 -6.99 14.97 -7.35
C GLU A 110 -8.37 15.15 -7.99
N GLY A 111 -9.25 15.78 -7.23
CA GLY A 111 -10.54 16.26 -7.73
C GLY A 111 -10.44 17.63 -8.38
N SER A 112 -11.57 18.12 -8.91
CA SER A 112 -11.65 19.46 -9.54
C SER A 112 -11.83 20.60 -8.54
N GLN A 113 -12.08 20.32 -7.27
CA GLN A 113 -12.38 21.33 -6.25
C GLN A 113 -11.15 21.60 -5.39
N ILE A 114 -10.96 22.87 -5.05
CA ILE A 114 -9.95 23.28 -4.07
C ILE A 114 -10.38 22.80 -2.68
N ASP A 115 -9.43 22.25 -1.92
CA ASP A 115 -9.67 21.87 -0.53
C ASP A 115 -9.97 23.12 0.31
N PRO A 116 -11.15 23.19 0.97
CA PRO A 116 -11.55 24.36 1.74
C PRO A 116 -10.68 24.61 2.98
N LEU A 117 -9.94 23.61 3.44
CA LEU A 117 -9.00 23.70 4.56
C LEU A 117 -7.56 23.87 4.10
N GLN A 118 -7.31 23.80 2.79
CA GLN A 118 -5.99 23.86 2.18
C GLN A 118 -5.05 22.77 2.75
N GLU A 119 -5.59 21.57 2.95
CA GLU A 119 -4.83 20.40 3.33
C GLU A 119 -4.07 19.89 2.12
N ASP A 120 -2.86 19.44 2.32
CA ASP A 120 -2.00 18.93 1.24
C ASP A 120 -1.70 17.44 1.48
N TRP A 121 -2.48 16.61 0.85
CA TRP A 121 -2.29 15.17 0.85
C TRP A 121 -1.65 14.65 -0.44
N GLY A 122 -1.60 15.48 -1.49
CA GLY A 122 -1.21 15.08 -2.84
C GLY A 122 0.29 15.16 -3.11
N ALA A 123 0.98 16.10 -2.52
CA ALA A 123 2.38 16.40 -2.83
C ALA A 123 3.35 15.23 -2.60
N ALA A 124 3.05 14.32 -1.69
CA ALA A 124 3.93 13.22 -1.35
C ALA A 124 3.93 12.07 -2.37
N TYR A 125 2.91 11.96 -3.22
CA TYR A 125 2.72 10.81 -4.10
C TYR A 125 2.68 11.13 -5.58
N THR A 126 2.39 12.37 -5.94
CA THR A 126 2.08 12.76 -7.31
C THR A 126 3.10 13.71 -7.91
N CYS A 127 4.23 13.86 -7.25
CA CYS A 127 5.26 14.76 -7.75
C CYS A 127 6.32 14.02 -8.54
N PRO A 128 6.40 14.21 -9.86
CA PRO A 128 7.57 13.84 -10.62
C PRO A 128 8.80 14.44 -9.94
N SER A 129 9.92 13.75 -9.99
CA SER A 129 11.18 14.11 -9.30
C SER A 129 11.78 15.50 -9.61
N ALA A 130 11.04 16.36 -10.29
CA ALA A 130 11.40 17.73 -10.63
C ALA A 130 10.73 18.72 -9.67
N ASN A 131 11.51 19.23 -8.80
CA ASN A 131 11.24 20.23 -7.76
C ASN A 131 10.95 21.65 -8.31
N PRO A 132 10.06 22.47 -7.68
CA PRO A 132 9.22 22.10 -6.54
C PRO A 132 7.85 21.58 -7.00
N CYS A 133 7.48 20.45 -6.43
CA CYS A 133 6.12 20.02 -6.50
C CYS A 133 5.25 20.99 -5.72
N THR A 134 4.59 21.84 -6.43
CA THR A 134 3.46 22.54 -5.86
C THR A 134 2.30 21.58 -5.93
N GLY A 135 2.00 20.88 -4.83
CA GLY A 135 0.79 20.10 -4.73
C GLY A 135 -0.39 20.97 -5.19
N SER A 136 -1.27 20.41 -5.98
CA SER A 136 -2.49 21.14 -6.24
C SER A 136 -3.21 21.26 -4.90
N GLN A 137 -3.75 22.42 -4.60
CA GLN A 137 -4.58 22.61 -3.40
C GLN A 137 -5.98 22.00 -3.58
N ASN A 138 -6.11 21.05 -4.49
CA ASN A 138 -7.36 20.37 -4.75
C ASN A 138 -7.60 19.26 -3.72
N VAL A 139 -8.87 18.95 -3.50
CA VAL A 139 -9.23 17.76 -2.73
C VAL A 139 -8.59 16.53 -3.34
N GLN A 140 -8.06 15.67 -2.51
CA GLN A 140 -7.57 14.36 -2.89
C GLN A 140 -8.60 13.31 -2.50
N LEU A 141 -9.00 12.48 -3.46
CA LEU A 141 -9.97 11.43 -3.22
C LEU A 141 -9.39 10.06 -3.57
N GLY A 142 -9.62 9.10 -2.71
CA GLY A 142 -9.49 7.71 -3.08
C GLY A 142 -10.36 7.41 -4.29
N TYR A 143 -9.91 6.50 -5.15
CA TYR A 143 -10.73 6.01 -6.26
C TYR A 143 -10.68 4.48 -6.36
N ARG A 144 -11.71 3.96 -7.00
CA ARG A 144 -11.72 2.66 -7.65
C ARG A 144 -11.87 2.87 -9.15
N TRP A 145 -11.05 2.20 -9.92
CA TRP A 145 -11.19 2.14 -11.38
C TRP A 145 -11.48 0.72 -11.80
N GLN A 146 -12.47 0.55 -12.65
CA GLN A 146 -12.81 -0.74 -13.23
C GLN A 146 -13.53 -0.55 -14.55
N ASN A 147 -13.19 -1.35 -15.57
CA ASN A 147 -13.82 -1.32 -16.89
C ASN A 147 -13.83 0.08 -17.53
N GLY A 148 -12.76 0.84 -17.40
CA GLY A 148 -12.62 2.17 -18.00
C GLY A 148 -13.26 3.31 -17.18
N VAL A 149 -13.81 3.04 -16.03
CA VAL A 149 -14.50 4.04 -15.20
C VAL A 149 -13.79 4.24 -13.87
N MET A 150 -13.32 5.47 -13.63
CA MET A 150 -12.82 5.90 -12.32
C MET A 150 -13.98 6.44 -11.48
N THR A 151 -14.15 5.94 -10.26
CA THR A 151 -15.21 6.33 -9.33
C THR A 151 -14.58 6.77 -8.02
N ALA A 152 -14.92 7.96 -7.54
CA ALA A 152 -14.45 8.48 -6.27
C ALA A 152 -14.95 7.66 -5.08
N LEU A 153 -14.09 7.52 -4.09
CA LEU A 153 -14.39 6.94 -2.77
C LEU A 153 -14.41 8.10 -1.76
N PRO A 154 -15.58 8.47 -1.24
CA PRO A 154 -15.73 9.69 -0.46
C PRO A 154 -15.07 9.58 0.92
N PRO A 155 -14.70 10.73 1.53
CA PRO A 155 -14.35 10.80 2.95
C PRO A 155 -15.57 10.51 3.85
N ILE A 156 -15.34 10.34 5.14
CA ILE A 156 -16.37 10.07 6.16
C ILE A 156 -16.74 11.34 6.95
N GLY A 157 -16.85 12.46 6.25
CA GLY A 157 -17.26 13.77 6.78
C GLY A 157 -16.23 14.88 6.63
N GLY A 158 -15.02 14.58 6.18
CA GLY A 158 -13.99 15.55 5.79
C GLY A 158 -13.98 15.81 4.29
N ASN A 159 -12.83 16.22 3.76
CA ASN A 159 -12.67 16.61 2.36
C ASN A 159 -11.86 15.56 1.57
N ASN A 160 -10.94 14.87 2.24
CA ASN A 160 -9.94 14.04 1.57
C ASN A 160 -10.07 12.55 1.95
N SER A 161 -9.63 11.70 1.04
CA SER A 161 -9.54 10.25 1.22
C SER A 161 -8.45 9.66 0.33
N SER A 162 -8.08 8.42 0.59
CA SER A 162 -7.16 7.67 -0.25
C SER A 162 -7.54 6.19 -0.25
N ALA A 163 -7.32 5.53 -1.36
CA ALA A 163 -7.42 4.08 -1.49
C ALA A 163 -6.02 3.51 -1.69
N ILE A 164 -5.72 2.40 -1.00
CA ILE A 164 -4.37 1.84 -0.98
C ILE A 164 -4.37 0.41 -1.49
N GLY A 165 -5.16 -0.48 -0.89
CA GLY A 165 -5.21 -1.90 -1.25
C GLY A 165 -6.60 -2.36 -1.64
N ASP A 166 -6.67 -3.51 -2.28
CA ASP A 166 -7.90 -4.12 -2.75
C ASP A 166 -7.89 -5.65 -2.67
N ASN A 167 -9.05 -6.29 -2.90
CA ASN A 167 -9.18 -7.74 -2.95
C ASN A 167 -10.12 -8.20 -4.09
N ASN A 168 -10.23 -9.53 -4.27
CA ASN A 168 -11.09 -10.14 -5.28
C ASN A 168 -12.60 -9.99 -5.00
N LEU A 169 -12.98 -9.61 -3.78
CA LEU A 169 -14.38 -9.34 -3.44
C LEU A 169 -14.84 -7.93 -3.82
N GLY A 170 -13.95 -7.11 -4.40
CA GLY A 170 -14.24 -5.74 -4.78
C GLY A 170 -14.22 -4.75 -3.61
N GLN A 171 -13.65 -5.16 -2.49
CA GLN A 171 -13.40 -4.26 -1.36
C GLN A 171 -12.10 -3.50 -1.59
N VAL A 172 -12.07 -2.26 -1.13
CA VAL A 172 -10.91 -1.36 -1.20
C VAL A 172 -10.65 -0.81 0.19
N VAL A 173 -9.40 -0.77 0.59
CA VAL A 173 -9.00 -0.22 1.89
C VAL A 173 -8.13 1.02 1.73
N GLY A 174 -8.16 1.87 2.73
CA GLY A 174 -7.36 3.08 2.76
C GLY A 174 -7.64 3.92 3.99
N TRP A 175 -7.67 5.23 3.80
CA TRP A 175 -8.02 6.16 4.86
C TRP A 175 -9.02 7.22 4.36
N ALA A 176 -9.73 7.81 5.29
CA ALA A 176 -10.70 8.87 5.03
C ALA A 176 -10.70 9.89 6.17
N GLU A 177 -10.82 11.16 5.81
CA GLU A 177 -10.99 12.22 6.79
C GLU A 177 -12.40 12.19 7.40
N THR A 178 -12.43 12.49 8.70
CA THR A 178 -13.65 12.76 9.46
C THR A 178 -13.96 14.26 9.45
N ALA A 179 -15.13 14.66 9.95
CA ALA A 179 -15.46 16.07 10.16
C ALA A 179 -14.72 16.70 11.37
N LYS A 180 -13.95 15.91 12.14
CA LYS A 180 -13.31 16.38 13.37
C LYS A 180 -11.93 16.96 13.08
N LYS A 181 -11.65 18.10 13.70
CA LYS A 181 -10.29 18.65 13.72
C LYS A 181 -9.43 17.89 14.75
N ASP A 182 -8.26 17.46 14.34
CA ASP A 182 -7.26 16.98 15.26
C ASP A 182 -6.37 18.16 15.72
N LYS A 183 -6.44 18.49 16.99
CA LYS A 183 -5.66 19.59 17.58
C LYS A 183 -4.14 19.35 17.58
N ARG A 184 -3.73 18.11 17.31
CA ARG A 184 -2.32 17.70 17.28
C ARG A 184 -1.76 17.74 15.86
N CYS A 185 -2.63 17.94 14.85
CA CYS A 185 -2.20 18.08 13.48
C CYS A 185 -1.43 19.38 13.29
N VAL A 186 -0.27 19.26 12.66
CA VAL A 186 0.49 20.40 12.14
C VAL A 186 0.01 20.68 10.72
N ARG A 187 -0.32 21.95 10.43
CA ARG A 187 -0.67 22.33 9.07
C ARG A 187 0.40 21.84 8.07
N PRO A 188 0.03 21.33 6.87
CA PRO A 188 -1.28 21.54 6.23
C PRO A 188 -2.40 20.59 6.67
N GLN A 189 -2.15 19.50 7.37
CA GLN A 189 -3.22 18.60 7.83
C GLN A 189 -4.02 19.24 8.98
N VAL A 190 -5.32 19.03 8.98
CA VAL A 190 -6.25 19.63 9.95
C VAL A 190 -7.25 18.63 10.50
N LEU A 191 -7.74 17.71 9.67
CA LEU A 191 -8.79 16.77 10.06
C LEU A 191 -8.24 15.42 10.51
N GLU A 192 -8.96 14.76 11.43
CA GLU A 192 -8.68 13.38 11.81
C GLU A 192 -8.88 12.46 10.62
N ILE A 193 -7.94 11.51 10.44
CA ILE A 193 -8.07 10.43 9.47
C ILE A 193 -8.35 9.10 10.16
N LYS A 194 -9.14 8.26 9.52
CA LYS A 194 -9.48 6.91 9.98
C LYS A 194 -9.21 5.89 8.88
N ALA A 195 -8.79 4.72 9.29
CA ALA A 195 -8.75 3.57 8.39
C ALA A 195 -10.17 3.19 7.99
N VAL A 196 -10.37 2.87 6.72
CA VAL A 196 -11.67 2.52 6.17
C VAL A 196 -11.60 1.33 5.21
N VAL A 197 -12.72 0.61 5.12
CA VAL A 197 -13.02 -0.33 4.04
C VAL A 197 -14.16 0.24 3.22
N TYR A 198 -13.97 0.35 1.92
CA TYR A 198 -15.00 0.70 0.95
C TYR A 198 -15.51 -0.53 0.22
N GLY A 199 -16.81 -0.60 0.00
CA GLY A 199 -17.43 -1.64 -0.80
C GLY A 199 -17.65 -2.98 -0.06
N PRO A 200 -18.05 -4.04 -0.83
CA PRO A 200 -18.04 -4.09 -2.31
C PRO A 200 -19.15 -3.25 -2.99
N ASN A 201 -20.20 -2.89 -2.27
CA ASN A 201 -21.30 -2.12 -2.86
C ASN A 201 -20.93 -0.63 -2.98
N ARG A 202 -21.52 0.02 -3.98
CA ARG A 202 -21.28 1.47 -4.19
C ARG A 202 -21.82 2.28 -3.02
N GLY A 203 -20.96 3.17 -2.49
CA GLY A 203 -21.31 4.04 -1.37
C GLY A 203 -21.17 3.39 0.02
N GLU A 204 -20.83 2.11 0.06
CA GLU A 204 -20.56 1.43 1.31
C GLU A 204 -19.16 1.83 1.82
N VAL A 205 -19.12 2.26 3.08
CA VAL A 205 -17.87 2.59 3.78
C VAL A 205 -17.98 2.20 5.25
N HIS A 206 -16.97 1.54 5.75
CA HIS A 206 -16.86 1.11 7.15
C HIS A 206 -15.59 1.67 7.76
N GLU A 207 -15.73 2.45 8.83
CA GLU A 207 -14.61 2.89 9.65
C GLU A 207 -14.06 1.70 10.44
N LEU A 208 -12.73 1.55 10.45
CA LEU A 208 -12.04 0.53 11.23
C LEU A 208 -11.62 1.08 12.59
N PRO A 209 -11.61 0.26 13.64
CA PRO A 209 -11.16 0.69 14.95
C PRO A 209 -9.67 1.01 14.96
N THR A 210 -9.27 1.93 15.86
CA THR A 210 -7.87 2.20 16.20
C THR A 210 -7.47 1.49 17.48
N PHE A 211 -6.18 1.36 17.76
CA PHE A 211 -5.74 0.98 19.11
C PHE A 211 -6.21 2.01 20.14
N PRO A 212 -6.47 1.57 21.40
CA PRO A 212 -6.87 2.48 22.46
C PRO A 212 -5.84 3.61 22.66
N GLY A 213 -6.29 4.85 22.52
CA GLY A 213 -5.45 6.03 22.61
C GLY A 213 -4.95 6.59 21.27
N ASP A 214 -5.00 5.81 20.20
CA ASP A 214 -4.66 6.26 18.88
C ASP A 214 -5.81 7.06 18.25
N VAL A 215 -5.45 8.00 17.41
CA VAL A 215 -6.41 8.91 16.79
C VAL A 215 -6.43 8.82 15.28
N ALA A 216 -5.34 8.40 14.69
CA ALA A 216 -5.21 8.25 13.26
C ALA A 216 -4.92 6.78 12.91
N ALA A 217 -5.45 6.34 11.79
CA ALA A 217 -5.16 5.02 11.25
C ALA A 217 -5.31 5.01 9.74
N PHE A 218 -4.58 4.11 9.07
CA PHE A 218 -4.80 3.77 7.68
C PHE A 218 -4.75 2.27 7.49
N ALA A 219 -5.60 1.78 6.62
CA ALA A 219 -5.55 0.41 6.13
C ALA A 219 -4.70 0.36 4.85
N ILE A 220 -3.81 -0.62 4.75
CA ILE A 220 -2.85 -0.76 3.65
C ILE A 220 -3.20 -1.94 2.75
N GLY A 221 -3.61 -3.04 3.34
CA GLY A 221 -3.92 -4.26 2.60
C GLY A 221 -5.12 -4.98 3.16
N ILE A 222 -5.81 -5.69 2.28
CA ILE A 222 -6.96 -6.54 2.59
C ILE A 222 -6.85 -7.85 1.81
N ASN A 223 -7.20 -8.97 2.43
CA ASN A 223 -7.29 -10.26 1.75
C ASN A 223 -8.75 -10.62 1.40
N ASP A 224 -8.95 -11.75 0.73
CA ASP A 224 -10.28 -12.21 0.33
C ASP A 224 -11.12 -12.76 1.51
N HIS A 225 -10.55 -12.90 2.70
CA HIS A 225 -11.30 -13.21 3.92
C HIS A 225 -11.81 -11.95 4.63
N GLY A 226 -11.40 -10.75 4.16
CA GLY A 226 -11.71 -9.49 4.80
C GLY A 226 -10.77 -9.10 5.95
N ASP A 227 -9.65 -9.83 6.13
CA ASP A 227 -8.63 -9.44 7.10
C ASP A 227 -7.88 -8.22 6.58
N VAL A 228 -7.80 -7.19 7.40
CA VAL A 228 -7.16 -5.91 7.06
C VAL A 228 -5.88 -5.71 7.86
N VAL A 229 -4.84 -5.27 7.18
CA VAL A 229 -3.59 -4.83 7.80
C VAL A 229 -3.36 -3.36 7.53
N GLY A 230 -2.78 -2.67 8.50
CA GLY A 230 -2.55 -1.24 8.39
C GLY A 230 -1.71 -0.69 9.52
N LEU A 231 -1.81 0.60 9.72
CA LEU A 231 -1.11 1.35 10.75
C LEU A 231 -2.12 2.07 11.62
N SER A 232 -1.85 2.10 12.93
CA SER A 232 -2.57 2.92 13.89
C SER A 232 -1.52 3.68 14.70
N GLY A 233 -1.71 4.97 14.92
CA GLY A 233 -0.69 5.83 15.50
C GLY A 233 -1.15 6.55 16.73
N LEU A 234 -0.25 6.54 17.73
CA LEU A 234 -0.30 7.46 18.86
C LEU A 234 0.04 8.88 18.38
N ALA A 235 -0.57 9.86 18.99
CA ALA A 235 -0.12 11.24 18.86
C ALA A 235 1.38 11.34 19.23
N GLY A 236 2.20 11.86 18.31
CA GLY A 236 3.62 12.05 18.53
C GLY A 236 4.54 10.87 18.21
N SER A 237 4.05 9.79 17.63
CA SER A 237 4.93 8.75 17.09
C SER A 237 5.50 9.17 15.74
N PRO A 238 6.84 9.28 15.59
CA PRO A 238 7.42 9.56 14.29
C PRO A 238 7.21 8.35 13.39
N ILE A 239 6.45 8.53 12.31
CA ILE A 239 6.54 7.59 11.19
C ILE A 239 7.90 7.80 10.52
N PRO A 240 8.63 6.72 10.17
CA PRO A 240 9.92 6.86 9.54
C PRO A 240 9.86 7.75 8.30
N PRO A 241 10.84 8.62 8.07
CA PRO A 241 10.80 9.67 7.04
C PRO A 241 10.75 9.19 5.57
N HIS A 242 10.84 7.90 5.32
CA HIS A 242 10.73 7.32 3.97
C HIS A 242 9.29 6.97 3.55
N TRP A 243 8.35 7.13 4.46
CA TRP A 243 6.92 7.12 4.15
C TRP A 243 6.48 8.56 4.33
N ALA A 244 6.51 9.33 3.26
CA ALA A 244 6.23 10.76 3.26
C ALA A 244 4.76 11.11 3.54
N PHE A 245 4.12 10.34 4.41
CA PHE A 245 2.98 10.81 5.15
C PHE A 245 3.54 11.66 6.29
N THR A 246 3.22 12.92 6.29
CA THR A 246 3.27 13.69 7.52
C THR A 246 1.86 13.59 8.12
N PRO A 247 1.55 12.49 8.82
CA PRO A 247 0.28 12.42 9.50
C PRO A 247 0.32 13.45 10.62
N CYS A 248 -0.83 13.75 11.14
CA CYS A 248 -1.05 14.61 12.30
C CYS A 248 -0.35 14.13 13.59
N PHE A 249 0.92 13.80 13.52
CA PHE A 249 1.74 13.37 14.64
C PHE A 249 2.58 14.56 15.08
N GLY A 250 2.02 15.36 15.99
CA GLY A 250 2.74 16.45 16.62
C GLY A 250 4.01 15.97 17.31
N GLU A 251 5.12 16.66 17.09
CA GLU A 251 6.27 16.53 17.96
C GLU A 251 5.83 16.87 19.38
N THR A 252 6.04 15.94 20.31
CA THR A 252 5.98 16.27 21.74
C THR A 252 7.21 17.08 22.07
N ALA A 253 7.00 18.31 22.51
CA ALA A 253 8.02 19.15 23.11
C ALA A 253 8.56 18.54 24.42
#